data_c7a1c7085db42c0eb935dfcab041c28e
#
_entry.id   c7a1c7085db42c0eb935dfcab041c28e
#
_cell.length_a   1.000
_cell.length_b   1.000
_cell.length_c   1.000
_cell.angle_alpha   90.00
_cell.angle_beta   90.00
_cell.angle_gamma   90.00
#
_symmetry.space_group_name_H-M   'P 1'
#
loop_
_entity.id
_entity.type
_entity.pdbx_description
1 polymer ?
#
loop_
_entity_poly.entity_id
_entity_poly.type
_entity_poly.pdbx_seq_one_letter_code
_entity_poly.pdbx_strand_id
1 'polypeptide(L)'
;MATEVLMPKMGLTMTEGTIEEWKFKEGDTVKKGDILFSVATDKLTNDVECDTDGVLLKILLPEGETGACKSVIAYIGQPGEAVPGGASVAAAPAAAPAAAPAAAASAVAAPAAKANHGAYVLATPRAKKLAKDKGYDLHDIPGTGPGGAVVAKDVESFVAGPKTSPMAAKLAAELGVDTSKLNVQGRVMKADVLSAAGVGAPAAAETAACESCESNDLPPVKVNALRRSIAANMAASWTTSPRVTYTRPVDASAMKELRSRLKDTLKEQGIKLTFNHILMKVAAQTLMEFPDVNASFADNMLTRHRHANVGLAVAKGDGLIVPNVKSCDTKSLAQIAKETEALIEATRSGKLGMEDMTGGTFTISSLGPYGITSFSPIINQPELAILGVCDMVDTPVVRNGEIVIRPMMNLSLTADHRVIDGVMAAKFLKRMAELLENPYLLLI
;
A
#
# COMPACT_ATOMS: atom_id res chain seq x y z
N MET A 1 -12.88 -31.44 -25.52
CA MET A 1 -13.36 -30.60 -24.40
C MET A 1 -12.28 -29.59 -24.10
N ALA A 2 -12.64 -28.32 -24.06
CA ALA A 2 -11.69 -27.26 -23.76
C ALA A 2 -11.11 -27.46 -22.35
N THR A 3 -9.79 -27.44 -22.23
CA THR A 3 -9.06 -27.59 -20.96
C THR A 3 -8.90 -26.21 -20.32
N GLU A 4 -9.20 -26.12 -19.03
CA GLU A 4 -9.06 -24.88 -18.27
C GLU A 4 -7.61 -24.68 -17.83
N VAL A 5 -7.06 -23.50 -18.10
CA VAL A 5 -5.76 -23.08 -17.57
C VAL A 5 -6.02 -22.32 -16.30
N LEU A 6 -5.51 -22.83 -15.17
CA LEU A 6 -5.73 -22.23 -13.86
C LEU A 6 -4.51 -21.41 -13.42
N MET A 7 -4.76 -20.32 -12.67
CA MET A 7 -3.71 -19.56 -12.02
C MET A 7 -2.94 -20.47 -11.04
N PRO A 8 -1.64 -20.74 -11.27
CA PRO A 8 -0.87 -21.64 -10.41
C PRO A 8 -0.60 -21.02 -9.03
N LYS A 9 -0.50 -21.86 -8.02
CA LYS A 9 -0.08 -21.45 -6.67
C LYS A 9 1.42 -21.68 -6.51
N MET A 10 2.22 -20.62 -6.64
CA MET A 10 3.68 -20.67 -6.59
C MET A 10 4.28 -20.59 -5.19
N GLY A 11 3.45 -20.52 -4.12
CA GLY A 11 3.92 -20.47 -2.73
C GLY A 11 2.81 -20.74 -1.71
N LEU A 12 3.19 -21.13 -0.49
CA LEU A 12 2.23 -21.49 0.58
C LEU A 12 1.29 -20.34 0.96
N THR A 13 1.77 -19.11 0.87
CA THR A 13 1.05 -17.88 1.25
C THR A 13 0.44 -17.13 0.07
N MET A 14 0.61 -17.62 -1.17
CA MET A 14 0.10 -16.95 -2.35
C MET A 14 -1.44 -17.06 -2.42
N THR A 15 -2.13 -15.94 -2.46
CA THR A 15 -3.59 -15.81 -2.63
C THR A 15 -3.97 -15.34 -4.03
N GLU A 16 -3.11 -14.57 -4.69
CA GLU A 16 -3.33 -13.98 -6.01
C GLU A 16 -2.02 -13.85 -6.78
N GLY A 17 -2.08 -13.76 -8.11
CA GLY A 17 -0.94 -13.55 -9.02
C GLY A 17 -1.31 -12.58 -10.13
N THR A 18 -0.34 -11.79 -10.60
CA THR A 18 -0.51 -10.87 -11.73
C THR A 18 0.14 -11.46 -12.96
N ILE A 19 -0.57 -11.49 -14.09
CA ILE A 19 0.01 -11.89 -15.37
C ILE A 19 0.88 -10.75 -15.89
N GLU A 20 2.17 -11.00 -16.08
CA GLU A 20 3.12 -9.99 -16.55
C GLU A 20 3.14 -9.93 -18.09
N GLU A 21 3.20 -11.08 -18.74
CA GLU A 21 3.27 -11.19 -20.21
C GLU A 21 2.71 -12.52 -20.68
N TRP A 22 1.89 -12.51 -21.72
CA TRP A 22 1.50 -13.70 -22.48
C TRP A 22 2.49 -13.93 -23.62
N LYS A 23 3.03 -15.14 -23.73
CA LYS A 23 3.96 -15.51 -24.85
C LYS A 23 3.23 -15.93 -26.10
N PHE A 24 1.95 -16.31 -26.00
CA PHE A 24 1.07 -16.72 -27.08
C PHE A 24 -0.19 -15.87 -27.11
N LYS A 25 -0.77 -15.71 -28.31
CA LYS A 25 -2.02 -14.97 -28.54
C LYS A 25 -3.19 -15.93 -28.72
N GLU A 26 -4.42 -15.40 -28.59
CA GLU A 26 -5.62 -16.17 -28.92
C GLU A 26 -5.55 -16.66 -30.36
N GLY A 27 -5.72 -17.98 -30.56
CA GLY A 27 -5.60 -18.67 -31.85
C GLY A 27 -4.26 -19.35 -32.12
N ASP A 28 -3.24 -19.14 -31.27
CA ASP A 28 -1.93 -19.77 -31.44
C ASP A 28 -1.95 -21.23 -30.96
N THR A 29 -1.17 -22.08 -31.63
CA THR A 29 -1.00 -23.47 -31.25
C THR A 29 0.10 -23.60 -30.20
N VAL A 30 -0.23 -24.22 -29.07
CA VAL A 30 0.67 -24.46 -27.95
C VAL A 30 0.90 -25.94 -27.73
N LYS A 31 2.10 -26.31 -27.30
CA LYS A 31 2.47 -27.69 -26.98
C LYS A 31 2.78 -27.83 -25.50
N LYS A 32 2.63 -29.03 -24.99
CA LYS A 32 3.02 -29.34 -23.63
C LYS A 32 4.50 -29.03 -23.39
N GLY A 33 4.78 -28.19 -22.38
CA GLY A 33 6.12 -27.71 -22.03
C GLY A 33 6.48 -26.33 -22.62
N ASP A 34 5.60 -25.74 -23.45
CA ASP A 34 5.80 -24.35 -23.90
C ASP A 34 5.45 -23.37 -22.78
N ILE A 35 6.21 -22.28 -22.63
CA ILE A 35 5.94 -21.23 -21.65
C ILE A 35 4.76 -20.39 -22.14
N LEU A 36 3.59 -20.53 -21.50
CA LEU A 36 2.37 -19.82 -21.89
C LEU A 36 2.40 -18.35 -21.48
N PHE A 37 2.74 -18.08 -20.23
CA PHE A 37 2.74 -16.73 -19.67
C PHE A 37 3.66 -16.66 -18.46
N SER A 38 4.04 -15.43 -18.09
CA SER A 38 4.84 -15.14 -16.90
C SER A 38 3.93 -14.58 -15.80
N VAL A 39 3.99 -15.16 -14.59
CA VAL A 39 3.24 -14.69 -13.42
C VAL A 39 4.17 -13.95 -12.48
N ALA A 40 3.87 -12.70 -12.22
CA ALA A 40 4.51 -11.94 -11.17
C ALA A 40 3.75 -12.13 -9.85
N THR A 41 4.48 -12.53 -8.83
CA THR A 41 4.03 -12.53 -7.44
C THR A 41 4.70 -11.39 -6.68
N ASP A 42 4.32 -11.16 -5.42
CA ASP A 42 4.95 -10.16 -4.54
C ASP A 42 6.49 -10.30 -4.42
N LYS A 43 7.03 -11.47 -4.77
CA LYS A 43 8.45 -11.79 -4.53
C LYS A 43 9.21 -12.32 -5.76
N LEU A 44 8.53 -12.89 -6.75
CA LEU A 44 9.17 -13.55 -7.88
C LEU A 44 8.28 -13.49 -9.12
N THR A 45 8.90 -13.38 -10.30
CA THR A 45 8.26 -13.67 -11.59
C THR A 45 8.66 -15.09 -12.01
N ASN A 46 7.67 -15.95 -12.24
CA ASN A 46 7.88 -17.31 -12.70
C ASN A 46 7.13 -17.53 -14.01
N ASP A 47 7.76 -18.29 -14.90
CA ASP A 47 7.16 -18.73 -16.14
C ASP A 47 6.29 -19.96 -15.90
N VAL A 48 5.12 -20.00 -16.53
CA VAL A 48 4.16 -21.07 -16.41
C VAL A 48 4.10 -21.85 -17.73
N GLU A 49 4.40 -23.14 -17.63
CA GLU A 49 4.41 -24.04 -18.78
C GLU A 49 3.01 -24.61 -19.07
N CYS A 50 2.78 -24.92 -20.33
CA CYS A 50 1.56 -25.57 -20.79
C CYS A 50 1.53 -27.07 -20.42
N ASP A 51 0.45 -27.51 -19.79
CA ASP A 51 0.28 -28.94 -19.43
C ASP A 51 -0.34 -29.80 -20.54
N THR A 52 -0.92 -29.17 -21.58
CA THR A 52 -1.70 -29.84 -22.63
C THR A 52 -1.43 -29.26 -24.02
N ASP A 53 -1.42 -30.12 -25.03
CA ASP A 53 -1.32 -29.71 -26.44
C ASP A 53 -2.69 -29.15 -26.93
N GLY A 54 -2.69 -28.05 -27.66
CA GLY A 54 -3.93 -27.47 -28.21
C GLY A 54 -3.75 -26.10 -28.82
N VAL A 55 -4.88 -25.42 -29.02
CA VAL A 55 -4.92 -24.01 -29.47
C VAL A 55 -5.43 -23.18 -28.31
N LEU A 56 -4.81 -22.04 -28.05
CA LEU A 56 -5.26 -21.09 -27.06
C LEU A 56 -6.56 -20.42 -27.55
N LEU A 57 -7.70 -20.87 -27.02
CA LEU A 57 -9.02 -20.45 -27.51
C LEU A 57 -9.41 -19.07 -27.05
N LYS A 58 -9.19 -18.78 -25.77
CA LYS A 58 -9.55 -17.50 -25.17
C LYS A 58 -8.73 -17.19 -23.93
N ILE A 59 -8.32 -15.95 -23.81
CA ILE A 59 -7.69 -15.37 -22.62
C ILE A 59 -8.78 -14.62 -21.82
N LEU A 60 -8.98 -15.02 -20.56
CA LEU A 60 -9.94 -14.39 -19.65
C LEU A 60 -9.28 -13.29 -18.82
N LEU A 61 -7.98 -13.46 -18.51
CA LEU A 61 -7.21 -12.52 -17.72
C LEU A 61 -6.10 -11.91 -18.59
N PRO A 62 -6.23 -10.65 -19.02
CA PRO A 62 -5.24 -9.99 -19.87
C PRO A 62 -3.95 -9.64 -19.11
N GLU A 63 -2.93 -9.21 -19.83
CA GLU A 63 -1.66 -8.76 -19.28
C GLU A 63 -1.86 -7.57 -18.32
N GLY A 64 -1.18 -7.66 -17.18
CA GLY A 64 -1.22 -6.64 -16.14
C GLY A 64 -2.39 -6.75 -15.17
N GLU A 65 -3.29 -7.72 -15.33
CA GLU A 65 -4.38 -7.98 -14.39
C GLU A 65 -4.01 -9.04 -13.35
N THR A 66 -4.64 -8.92 -12.16
CA THR A 66 -4.42 -9.81 -11.02
C THR A 66 -5.57 -10.80 -10.89
N GLY A 67 -5.26 -12.09 -10.84
CA GLY A 67 -6.23 -13.15 -10.63
C GLY A 67 -5.99 -13.93 -9.35
N ALA A 68 -7.07 -14.42 -8.71
CA ALA A 68 -6.95 -15.29 -7.54
C ALA A 68 -6.31 -16.63 -7.90
N CYS A 69 -5.53 -17.24 -6.99
CA CYS A 69 -4.99 -18.58 -7.19
C CYS A 69 -6.10 -19.60 -7.45
N LYS A 70 -5.89 -20.47 -8.44
CA LYS A 70 -6.85 -21.47 -8.94
C LYS A 70 -8.06 -20.91 -9.69
N SER A 71 -8.10 -19.62 -10.01
CA SER A 71 -9.10 -19.11 -10.98
C SER A 71 -8.74 -19.52 -12.41
N VAL A 72 -9.75 -19.68 -13.27
CA VAL A 72 -9.56 -19.97 -14.69
C VAL A 72 -9.10 -18.69 -15.38
N ILE A 73 -7.95 -18.73 -16.06
CA ILE A 73 -7.33 -17.57 -16.72
C ILE A 73 -7.34 -17.66 -18.24
N ALA A 74 -7.41 -18.88 -18.80
CA ALA A 74 -7.53 -19.11 -20.22
C ALA A 74 -8.11 -20.50 -20.52
N TYR A 75 -8.50 -20.73 -21.78
CA TYR A 75 -8.97 -22.03 -22.29
C TYR A 75 -8.10 -22.49 -23.45
N ILE A 76 -7.69 -23.79 -23.42
CA ILE A 76 -6.95 -24.47 -24.48
C ILE A 76 -7.83 -25.61 -24.99
N GLY A 77 -7.98 -25.75 -26.31
CA GLY A 77 -8.79 -26.79 -26.91
C GLY A 77 -8.57 -26.92 -28.41
N GLN A 78 -9.52 -27.58 -29.14
CA GLN A 78 -9.47 -27.67 -30.58
C GLN A 78 -10.09 -26.44 -31.25
N PRO A 79 -9.62 -26.06 -32.46
CA PRO A 79 -10.19 -24.88 -33.19
C PRO A 79 -11.70 -25.03 -33.41
N GLY A 80 -12.48 -24.06 -32.90
CA GLY A 80 -13.94 -24.06 -33.06
C GLY A 80 -14.74 -24.69 -31.91
N GLU A 81 -14.10 -25.10 -30.84
CA GLU A 81 -14.77 -25.65 -29.66
C GLU A 81 -15.41 -24.54 -28.79
N ALA A 82 -16.67 -24.77 -28.36
CA ALA A 82 -17.39 -23.80 -27.54
C ALA A 82 -16.78 -23.71 -26.13
N VAL A 83 -16.45 -22.50 -25.69
CA VAL A 83 -15.87 -22.23 -24.39
C VAL A 83 -17.00 -21.98 -23.36
N PRO A 84 -17.10 -22.74 -22.26
CA PRO A 84 -18.07 -22.46 -21.19
C PRO A 84 -17.63 -21.19 -20.43
N GLY A 85 -18.47 -20.15 -20.45
CA GLY A 85 -18.28 -18.95 -19.63
C GLY A 85 -17.99 -17.63 -20.33
N GLY A 86 -18.32 -17.50 -21.61
CA GLY A 86 -18.25 -16.21 -22.30
C GLY A 86 -19.41 -15.29 -21.95
N ALA A 87 -19.29 -14.41 -20.96
CA ALA A 87 -20.11 -13.22 -20.86
C ALA A 87 -19.58 -12.22 -21.88
N SER A 88 -20.20 -12.21 -23.05
CA SER A 88 -19.95 -11.27 -24.12
C SER A 88 -20.48 -9.90 -23.76
N VAL A 89 -19.64 -8.89 -23.74
CA VAL A 89 -20.07 -7.50 -23.89
C VAL A 89 -20.13 -7.20 -25.37
N ALA A 90 -21.31 -7.24 -25.95
CA ALA A 90 -21.57 -6.67 -27.28
C ALA A 90 -22.98 -6.08 -27.34
N ALA A 91 -23.00 -4.83 -27.71
CA ALA A 91 -24.03 -3.90 -28.16
C ALA A 91 -25.37 -4.46 -28.62
N ALA A 92 -26.41 -3.65 -28.30
CA ALA A 92 -27.79 -3.71 -28.75
C ALA A 92 -27.93 -3.69 -30.31
N PRO A 93 -29.09 -4.07 -30.93
CA PRO A 93 -30.30 -3.27 -30.79
C PRO A 93 -31.67 -4.03 -30.87
N ALA A 94 -32.69 -3.33 -30.33
CA ALA A 94 -34.07 -3.19 -30.74
C ALA A 94 -34.94 -4.40 -31.14
N ALA A 95 -36.08 -4.57 -30.47
CA ALA A 95 -37.45 -4.39 -30.96
C ALA A 95 -38.48 -5.05 -30.01
N ALA A 96 -39.47 -4.27 -29.68
CA ALA A 96 -40.75 -4.65 -29.07
C ALA A 96 -41.61 -5.52 -30.01
N PRO A 97 -42.80 -6.05 -29.71
CA PRO A 97 -43.87 -5.35 -28.97
C PRO A 97 -44.87 -6.23 -28.15
N ALA A 98 -45.76 -5.51 -27.49
CA ALA A 98 -47.20 -5.78 -27.21
C ALA A 98 -47.51 -6.78 -26.09
N ALA A 99 -48.46 -6.58 -25.19
CA ALA A 99 -49.73 -5.86 -25.27
C ALA A 99 -50.25 -5.56 -23.87
N ALA A 100 -50.96 -4.48 -23.74
CA ALA A 100 -51.91 -4.14 -22.68
C ALA A 100 -53.19 -4.99 -22.79
N PRO A 101 -54.16 -4.95 -21.87
CA PRO A 101 -54.87 -3.71 -21.55
C PRO A 101 -55.35 -3.49 -20.10
N ALA A 102 -55.47 -2.25 -19.78
CA ALA A 102 -56.62 -1.49 -19.28
C ALA A 102 -57.44 -1.99 -18.08
N ALA A 103 -57.57 -1.15 -17.09
CA ALA A 103 -58.86 -0.55 -16.73
C ALA A 103 -58.66 0.61 -15.73
N ALA A 104 -59.27 1.70 -16.10
CA ALA A 104 -59.39 2.92 -15.34
C ALA A 104 -60.36 2.78 -14.17
N ALA A 105 -60.09 3.51 -13.07
CA ALA A 105 -61.18 4.08 -12.28
C ALA A 105 -60.66 5.31 -11.53
N SER A 106 -61.21 6.43 -11.86
CA SER A 106 -61.19 7.68 -11.14
C SER A 106 -61.70 7.56 -9.73
N ALA A 107 -61.02 8.21 -8.79
CA ALA A 107 -61.72 8.70 -7.58
C ALA A 107 -60.95 9.80 -6.88
N VAL A 108 -61.48 10.97 -6.99
CA VAL A 108 -61.74 12.00 -5.95
C VAL A 108 -60.67 12.27 -4.93
N ALA A 109 -60.16 13.49 -4.96
CA ALA A 109 -59.37 14.13 -3.91
C ALA A 109 -60.14 14.19 -2.60
N ALA A 110 -59.50 13.71 -1.52
CA ALA A 110 -59.90 13.97 -0.13
C ALA A 110 -58.74 14.63 0.63
N PRO A 111 -59.01 15.46 1.66
CA PRO A 111 -58.12 16.48 2.15
C PRO A 111 -56.91 15.92 2.89
N ALA A 112 -55.80 16.66 2.75
CA ALA A 112 -54.53 16.38 3.39
C ALA A 112 -54.67 16.13 4.90
N ALA A 113 -54.43 14.89 5.32
CA ALA A 113 -54.34 14.50 6.73
C ALA A 113 -52.98 14.98 7.27
N LYS A 114 -52.99 15.74 8.36
CA LYS A 114 -51.80 16.23 9.04
C LYS A 114 -51.01 15.08 9.65
N ALA A 115 -49.72 15.01 9.33
CA ALA A 115 -48.78 14.08 9.94
C ALA A 115 -48.72 14.33 11.46
N ASN A 116 -48.85 13.27 12.26
CA ASN A 116 -48.76 13.30 13.73
C ASN A 116 -47.27 13.37 14.14
N HIS A 117 -46.79 14.55 14.45
CA HIS A 117 -45.48 14.76 15.08
C HIS A 117 -45.61 14.92 16.58
N GLY A 118 -45.89 13.84 17.31
CA GLY A 118 -45.94 13.82 18.77
C GLY A 118 -45.27 12.56 19.32
N ALA A 119 -44.82 12.62 20.57
CA ALA A 119 -44.13 11.50 21.23
C ALA A 119 -45.02 10.22 21.43
N TYR A 120 -46.32 10.27 21.04
CA TYR A 120 -47.23 9.15 21.13
C TYR A 120 -48.15 9.08 19.92
N VAL A 121 -48.02 7.99 19.14
CA VAL A 121 -48.88 7.76 17.98
C VAL A 121 -50.09 6.95 18.40
N LEU A 122 -51.31 7.53 18.23
CA LEU A 122 -52.56 6.82 18.39
C LEU A 122 -52.71 5.83 17.22
N ALA A 123 -52.70 4.53 17.52
CA ALA A 123 -52.87 3.50 16.52
C ALA A 123 -53.68 2.32 17.09
N THR A 124 -54.52 1.74 16.27
CA THR A 124 -55.31 0.55 16.67
C THR A 124 -54.40 -0.66 16.88
N PRO A 125 -54.76 -1.61 17.78
CA PRO A 125 -53.94 -2.79 18.04
C PRO A 125 -53.63 -3.60 16.78
N ARG A 126 -54.58 -3.64 15.84
CA ARG A 126 -54.40 -4.33 14.54
C ARG A 126 -53.43 -3.59 13.63
N ALA A 127 -53.45 -2.25 13.61
CA ALA A 127 -52.50 -1.44 12.85
C ALA A 127 -51.08 -1.57 13.41
N LYS A 128 -50.91 -1.63 14.74
CA LYS A 128 -49.60 -1.83 15.39
C LYS A 128 -48.99 -3.17 15.01
N LYS A 129 -49.78 -4.24 14.99
CA LYS A 129 -49.31 -5.56 14.59
C LYS A 129 -48.94 -5.60 13.13
N LEU A 130 -49.77 -5.05 12.26
CA LEU A 130 -49.53 -5.03 10.80
C LEU A 130 -48.33 -4.18 10.41
N ALA A 131 -48.12 -3.04 11.07
CA ALA A 131 -46.97 -2.19 10.87
C ALA A 131 -45.64 -2.90 11.28
N LYS A 132 -45.70 -3.63 12.41
CA LYS A 132 -44.56 -4.45 12.89
C LYS A 132 -44.25 -5.58 11.92
N ASP A 133 -45.25 -6.28 11.40
CA ASP A 133 -45.07 -7.40 10.45
C ASP A 133 -44.53 -6.93 9.10
N LYS A 134 -44.87 -5.69 8.68
CA LYS A 134 -44.36 -5.07 7.45
C LYS A 134 -43.08 -4.20 7.64
N GLY A 135 -42.61 -4.03 8.88
CA GLY A 135 -41.43 -3.24 9.21
C GLY A 135 -41.60 -1.73 9.00
N TYR A 136 -42.84 -1.22 9.10
CA TYR A 136 -43.15 0.21 8.96
C TYR A 136 -43.16 0.91 10.30
N ASP A 137 -42.65 2.18 10.34
CA ASP A 137 -42.78 3.02 11.52
C ASP A 137 -44.17 3.70 11.51
N LEU A 138 -44.89 3.60 12.65
CA LEU A 138 -46.21 4.19 12.79
C LEU A 138 -46.21 5.74 12.76
N HIS A 139 -45.03 6.37 13.00
CA HIS A 139 -44.87 7.80 12.90
C HIS A 139 -44.92 8.31 11.46
N ASP A 140 -44.58 7.46 10.49
CA ASP A 140 -44.53 7.80 9.07
C ASP A 140 -45.89 7.59 8.36
N ILE A 141 -46.89 7.00 9.06
CA ILE A 141 -48.17 6.66 8.46
C ILE A 141 -49.24 7.66 8.91
N PRO A 142 -49.85 8.43 7.97
CA PRO A 142 -50.95 9.33 8.28
C PRO A 142 -52.16 8.56 8.74
N GLY A 143 -52.68 8.83 9.95
CA GLY A 143 -53.85 8.18 10.51
C GLY A 143 -55.16 8.77 9.98
N THR A 144 -56.04 7.94 9.44
CA THR A 144 -57.39 8.35 8.95
C THR A 144 -58.53 7.99 9.94
N GLY A 145 -58.21 7.36 11.08
CA GLY A 145 -59.17 6.99 12.10
C GLY A 145 -59.60 8.16 13.01
N PRO A 146 -60.61 7.94 13.87
CA PRO A 146 -61.10 8.94 14.80
C PRO A 146 -59.96 9.51 15.69
N GLY A 147 -59.89 10.83 15.77
CA GLY A 147 -58.82 11.50 16.53
C GLY A 147 -57.46 11.42 15.90
N GLY A 148 -57.33 11.09 14.60
CA GLY A 148 -56.05 10.95 13.90
C GLY A 148 -55.33 9.63 14.16
N ALA A 149 -56.06 8.59 14.64
CA ALA A 149 -55.50 7.29 14.93
C ALA A 149 -55.17 6.52 13.63
N VAL A 150 -54.02 5.85 13.59
CA VAL A 150 -53.63 4.97 12.48
C VAL A 150 -54.47 3.66 12.56
N VAL A 151 -55.18 3.37 11.49
CA VAL A 151 -55.97 2.14 11.35
C VAL A 151 -55.29 1.14 10.40
N ALA A 152 -55.70 -0.13 10.44
CA ALA A 152 -55.10 -1.18 9.65
C ALA A 152 -55.09 -0.89 8.14
N LYS A 153 -56.15 -0.22 7.64
CA LYS A 153 -56.27 0.18 6.25
C LYS A 153 -55.15 1.18 5.82
N ASP A 154 -54.74 2.07 6.74
CA ASP A 154 -53.68 3.07 6.48
C ASP A 154 -52.32 2.37 6.32
N VAL A 155 -52.08 1.33 7.13
CA VAL A 155 -50.85 0.51 7.04
C VAL A 155 -50.84 -0.37 5.78
N GLU A 156 -52.01 -0.81 5.32
CA GLU A 156 -52.12 -1.62 4.09
C GLU A 156 -51.91 -0.78 2.83
N SER A 157 -52.38 0.47 2.83
CA SER A 157 -52.24 1.40 1.72
C SER A 157 -50.95 2.24 1.75
N PHE A 158 -50.18 2.14 2.84
CA PHE A 158 -48.94 2.88 2.98
C PHE A 158 -47.81 2.27 2.12
N VAL A 159 -47.33 3.06 1.16
CA VAL A 159 -46.14 2.74 0.38
C VAL A 159 -44.97 3.50 0.99
N ALA A 160 -44.04 2.79 1.57
CA ALA A 160 -42.85 3.41 2.15
C ALA A 160 -42.02 4.06 1.05
N GLY A 161 -41.92 5.38 1.10
CA GLY A 161 -40.97 6.11 0.30
C GLY A 161 -39.50 5.76 0.68
N PRO A 162 -38.51 6.07 -0.17
CA PRO A 162 -37.12 5.80 0.13
C PRO A 162 -36.71 6.50 1.44
N LYS A 163 -36.04 5.77 2.34
CA LYS A 163 -35.57 6.33 3.62
C LYS A 163 -34.59 7.47 3.34
N THR A 164 -34.91 8.68 3.80
CA THR A 164 -34.06 9.86 3.65
C THR A 164 -33.21 10.10 4.91
N SER A 165 -32.01 10.67 4.76
CA SER A 165 -31.25 11.14 5.92
C SER A 165 -31.82 12.49 6.40
N PRO A 166 -31.72 12.82 7.72
CA PRO A 166 -32.25 14.11 8.23
C PRO A 166 -31.70 15.35 7.49
N MET A 167 -30.44 15.29 7.08
CA MET A 167 -29.81 16.36 6.28
C MET A 167 -30.34 16.40 4.84
N ALA A 168 -30.60 15.23 4.22
CA ALA A 168 -31.19 15.16 2.89
C ALA A 168 -32.64 15.67 2.88
N ALA A 169 -33.42 15.33 3.90
CA ALA A 169 -34.78 15.82 4.05
C ALA A 169 -34.88 17.35 4.20
N LYS A 170 -33.99 17.94 5.03
CA LYS A 170 -33.91 19.39 5.22
C LYS A 170 -33.51 20.10 3.91
N LEU A 171 -32.52 19.58 3.23
CA LEU A 171 -32.01 20.15 1.96
C LEU A 171 -33.04 20.00 0.82
N ALA A 172 -33.77 18.86 0.78
CA ALA A 172 -34.83 18.63 -0.18
C ALA A 172 -35.99 19.62 -0.01
N ALA A 173 -36.34 19.94 1.26
CA ALA A 173 -37.34 20.97 1.57
C ALA A 173 -36.88 22.39 1.18
N GLU A 174 -35.61 22.73 1.37
CA GLU A 174 -35.02 24.01 0.98
C GLU A 174 -34.91 24.16 -0.55
N LEU A 175 -34.63 23.09 -1.28
CA LEU A 175 -34.44 23.10 -2.74
C LEU A 175 -35.70 22.70 -3.52
N GLY A 176 -36.82 22.38 -2.85
CA GLY A 176 -38.09 21.98 -3.48
C GLY A 176 -38.02 20.65 -4.22
N VAL A 177 -37.09 19.76 -3.86
CA VAL A 177 -36.89 18.46 -4.51
C VAL A 177 -37.78 17.38 -3.86
N ASP A 178 -38.60 16.71 -4.68
CA ASP A 178 -39.44 15.62 -4.22
C ASP A 178 -38.62 14.31 -4.11
N THR A 179 -38.24 13.96 -2.88
CA THR A 179 -37.43 12.78 -2.58
C THR A 179 -38.11 11.46 -2.90
N SER A 180 -39.43 11.42 -3.09
CA SER A 180 -40.19 10.23 -3.45
C SER A 180 -39.98 9.78 -4.90
N LYS A 181 -39.54 10.70 -5.76
CA LYS A 181 -39.27 10.48 -7.19
C LYS A 181 -37.81 10.09 -7.48
N LEU A 182 -36.95 10.08 -6.46
CA LEU A 182 -35.55 9.71 -6.59
C LEU A 182 -35.41 8.17 -6.60
N ASN A 183 -34.94 7.64 -7.73
CA ASN A 183 -34.67 6.20 -7.86
C ASN A 183 -33.29 5.85 -7.27
N VAL A 184 -33.18 5.78 -5.94
CA VAL A 184 -31.93 5.47 -5.23
C VAL A 184 -32.06 4.12 -4.56
N GLN A 185 -31.11 3.21 -4.80
CA GLN A 185 -31.03 1.95 -4.07
C GLN A 185 -30.48 2.22 -2.67
N GLY A 186 -31.39 2.34 -1.68
CA GLY A 186 -31.04 2.53 -0.28
C GLY A 186 -31.57 3.83 0.30
N ARG A 187 -30.77 4.47 1.16
CA ARG A 187 -31.13 5.70 1.88
C ARG A 187 -30.74 6.92 1.05
N VAL A 188 -31.67 7.84 0.79
CA VAL A 188 -31.38 9.10 0.09
C VAL A 188 -30.45 9.96 0.94
N MET A 189 -29.30 10.29 0.39
CA MET A 189 -28.27 11.10 1.03
C MET A 189 -28.28 12.54 0.49
N LYS A 190 -27.54 13.44 1.13
CA LYS A 190 -27.39 14.84 0.72
C LYS A 190 -26.95 14.97 -0.75
N ALA A 191 -26.04 14.09 -1.20
CA ALA A 191 -25.53 14.12 -2.57
C ALA A 191 -26.61 13.83 -3.61
N ASP A 192 -27.55 12.91 -3.32
CA ASP A 192 -28.64 12.54 -4.23
C ASP A 192 -29.62 13.69 -4.43
N VAL A 193 -29.88 14.45 -3.35
CA VAL A 193 -30.76 15.63 -3.41
C VAL A 193 -30.09 16.77 -4.18
N LEU A 194 -28.79 17.02 -4.01
CA LEU A 194 -28.05 18.02 -4.77
C LEU A 194 -27.99 17.67 -6.25
N SER A 195 -27.78 16.40 -6.60
CA SER A 195 -27.81 15.93 -7.98
C SER A 195 -29.17 16.14 -8.63
N ALA A 196 -30.24 15.86 -7.89
CA ALA A 196 -31.62 16.03 -8.39
C ALA A 196 -32.06 17.49 -8.49
N ALA A 197 -31.51 18.36 -7.65
CA ALA A 197 -31.77 19.81 -7.68
C ALA A 197 -31.01 20.53 -8.84
N GLY A 198 -30.17 19.83 -9.60
CA GLY A 198 -29.29 20.44 -10.59
C GLY A 198 -28.20 21.35 -9.97
N VAL A 199 -28.11 21.35 -8.63
CA VAL A 199 -27.01 22.00 -7.90
C VAL A 199 -25.95 20.91 -7.75
N GLY A 200 -25.24 20.60 -8.84
CA GLY A 200 -24.20 19.58 -8.84
C GLY A 200 -23.20 19.85 -7.73
N ALA A 201 -22.90 18.81 -6.93
CA ALA A 201 -21.52 18.60 -6.58
C ALA A 201 -20.73 18.83 -7.89
N PRO A 202 -19.54 19.48 -7.83
CA PRO A 202 -18.80 19.67 -9.07
C PRO A 202 -18.72 18.28 -9.72
N ALA A 203 -19.47 18.08 -10.79
CA ALA A 203 -19.18 17.03 -11.74
C ALA A 203 -17.68 17.11 -11.89
N ALA A 204 -16.99 15.96 -11.75
CA ALA A 204 -15.64 15.87 -12.26
C ALA A 204 -15.73 16.64 -13.59
N ALA A 205 -15.17 17.83 -13.61
CA ALA A 205 -15.27 18.71 -14.74
C ALA A 205 -14.77 17.86 -15.92
N GLU A 206 -15.69 17.44 -16.78
CA GLU A 206 -15.31 17.36 -18.17
C GLU A 206 -14.76 18.75 -18.45
N THR A 207 -13.46 18.84 -18.38
CA THR A 207 -12.69 19.97 -18.84
C THR A 207 -13.15 20.16 -20.27
N ALA A 208 -14.11 21.11 -20.44
CA ALA A 208 -14.27 21.76 -21.70
C ALA A 208 -12.85 22.18 -22.07
N ALA A 209 -12.28 21.47 -23.03
CA ALA A 209 -10.94 21.73 -23.53
C ALA A 209 -10.92 23.20 -23.92
N CYS A 210 -10.23 24.00 -23.15
CA CYS A 210 -9.77 25.30 -23.58
C CYS A 210 -8.75 24.95 -24.68
N GLU A 211 -9.16 25.04 -25.94
CA GLU A 211 -8.38 24.68 -27.13
C GLU A 211 -7.09 25.51 -27.32
N SER A 212 -6.63 26.23 -26.30
CA SER A 212 -5.42 27.05 -26.36
C SER A 212 -4.47 26.95 -25.18
N CYS A 213 -4.71 26.02 -24.22
CA CYS A 213 -3.69 25.65 -23.26
C CYS A 213 -3.00 24.39 -23.77
N GLU A 214 -1.80 24.52 -24.37
CA GLU A 214 -0.88 23.40 -24.47
C GLU A 214 -0.76 22.80 -23.09
N SER A 215 -1.20 21.56 -22.90
CA SER A 215 -1.03 20.88 -21.62
C SER A 215 0.47 20.76 -21.38
N ASN A 216 0.96 21.37 -20.30
CA ASN A 216 2.35 21.20 -19.87
C ASN A 216 2.65 19.79 -19.38
N ASP A 217 1.66 18.91 -19.42
CA ASP A 217 1.79 17.54 -18.95
C ASP A 217 2.46 16.66 -19.99
N LEU A 218 3.57 16.08 -19.60
CA LEU A 218 4.20 15.00 -20.36
C LEU A 218 3.30 13.74 -20.31
N PRO A 219 3.32 12.91 -21.36
CA PRO A 219 2.52 11.69 -21.36
C PRO A 219 2.90 10.80 -20.15
N PRO A 220 1.92 10.17 -19.48
CA PRO A 220 2.18 9.30 -18.34
C PRO A 220 3.05 8.12 -18.75
N VAL A 221 4.05 7.81 -17.93
CA VAL A 221 4.99 6.69 -18.15
C VAL A 221 4.67 5.56 -17.20
N LYS A 222 4.51 4.34 -17.72
CA LYS A 222 4.30 3.14 -16.91
C LYS A 222 5.58 2.82 -16.14
N VAL A 223 5.52 2.76 -14.81
CA VAL A 223 6.66 2.39 -13.98
C VAL A 223 6.93 0.89 -14.06
N ASN A 224 8.23 0.52 -13.99
CA ASN A 224 8.67 -0.88 -14.03
C ASN A 224 8.27 -1.67 -12.76
N ALA A 225 8.36 -3.00 -12.80
CA ALA A 225 7.99 -3.89 -11.70
C ALA A 225 8.78 -3.61 -10.43
N LEU A 226 10.10 -3.40 -10.55
CA LEU A 226 10.96 -3.05 -9.41
C LEU A 226 10.49 -1.77 -8.70
N ARG A 227 10.19 -0.71 -9.46
CA ARG A 227 9.70 0.55 -8.87
C ARG A 227 8.34 0.39 -8.20
N ARG A 228 7.45 -0.43 -8.77
CA ARG A 228 6.14 -0.74 -8.16
C ARG A 228 6.31 -1.46 -6.82
N SER A 229 7.18 -2.48 -6.77
CA SER A 229 7.48 -3.22 -5.53
C SER A 229 8.09 -2.30 -4.46
N ILE A 230 9.06 -1.45 -4.83
CA ILE A 230 9.64 -0.46 -3.91
C ILE A 230 8.55 0.49 -3.38
N ALA A 231 7.67 0.99 -4.24
CA ALA A 231 6.60 1.91 -3.85
C ALA A 231 5.63 1.24 -2.85
N ALA A 232 5.22 -0.01 -3.10
CA ALA A 232 4.37 -0.78 -2.21
C ALA A 232 5.03 -1.01 -0.84
N ASN A 233 6.30 -1.42 -0.82
CA ASN A 233 7.05 -1.66 0.43
C ASN A 233 7.25 -0.37 1.24
N MET A 234 7.55 0.76 0.58
CA MET A 234 7.71 2.05 1.26
C MET A 234 6.36 2.56 1.81
N ALA A 235 5.27 2.41 1.06
CA ALA A 235 3.94 2.75 1.54
C ALA A 235 3.52 1.89 2.74
N ALA A 236 3.75 0.57 2.68
CA ALA A 236 3.48 -0.35 3.77
C ALA A 236 4.31 0.00 5.02
N SER A 237 5.61 0.26 4.87
CA SER A 237 6.46 0.71 5.97
C SER A 237 5.96 2.01 6.59
N TRP A 238 5.52 2.96 5.72
CA TRP A 238 5.02 4.26 6.19
C TRP A 238 3.74 4.14 7.03
N THR A 239 2.85 3.25 6.70
CA THR A 239 1.56 3.06 7.39
C THR A 239 1.68 2.15 8.62
N THR A 240 2.60 1.17 8.59
CA THR A 240 2.73 0.16 9.65
C THR A 240 3.52 0.66 10.85
N SER A 241 4.58 1.46 10.63
CA SER A 241 5.51 1.88 11.69
C SER A 241 5.31 3.36 12.03
N PRO A 242 4.75 3.69 13.21
CA PRO A 242 4.82 5.06 13.75
C PRO A 242 6.29 5.39 14.03
N ARG A 243 6.91 6.13 13.10
CA ARG A 243 8.35 6.39 13.19
C ARG A 243 8.65 7.75 13.79
N VAL A 244 9.75 7.79 14.53
CA VAL A 244 10.35 9.04 15.04
C VAL A 244 11.82 9.05 14.64
N THR A 245 12.28 10.21 14.16
CA THR A 245 13.69 10.41 13.79
C THR A 245 14.40 11.25 14.83
N TYR A 246 15.52 10.74 15.32
CA TYR A 246 16.40 11.39 16.29
C TYR A 246 17.71 11.74 15.59
N THR A 247 18.14 12.98 15.65
CA THR A 247 19.39 13.42 15.03
C THR A 247 20.40 13.84 16.08
N ARG A 248 21.65 13.37 15.94
CA ARG A 248 22.76 13.70 16.83
C ARG A 248 24.00 14.05 16.00
N PRO A 249 24.63 15.20 16.27
CA PRO A 249 25.94 15.52 15.72
C PRO A 249 27.03 14.67 16.42
N VAL A 250 28.00 14.22 15.63
CA VAL A 250 29.14 13.39 16.07
C VAL A 250 30.42 13.99 15.52
N ASP A 251 31.46 14.07 16.34
CA ASP A 251 32.80 14.47 15.92
C ASP A 251 33.47 13.30 15.19
N ALA A 252 33.63 13.44 13.88
CA ALA A 252 34.19 12.39 13.03
C ALA A 252 35.74 12.39 12.96
N SER A 253 36.42 13.22 13.76
CA SER A 253 37.89 13.34 13.73
C SER A 253 38.59 12.01 13.95
N ALA A 254 38.20 11.27 14.99
CA ALA A 254 38.81 9.98 15.31
C ALA A 254 38.50 8.90 14.26
N MET A 255 37.31 8.93 13.69
CA MET A 255 36.93 8.04 12.58
C MET A 255 37.75 8.34 11.32
N LYS A 256 37.99 9.63 10.97
CA LYS A 256 38.87 10.03 9.87
C LYS A 256 40.29 9.55 10.11
N GLU A 257 40.81 9.73 11.30
CA GLU A 257 42.16 9.30 11.69
C GLU A 257 42.28 7.75 11.61
N LEU A 258 41.35 7.01 12.17
CA LEU A 258 41.31 5.53 12.08
C LEU A 258 41.38 5.08 10.61
N ARG A 259 40.50 5.65 9.78
CA ARG A 259 40.48 5.32 8.34
C ARG A 259 41.82 5.66 7.67
N SER A 260 42.39 6.81 7.97
CA SER A 260 43.69 7.23 7.40
C SER A 260 44.80 6.24 7.74
N ARG A 261 44.87 5.80 9.01
CA ARG A 261 45.88 4.85 9.49
C ARG A 261 45.74 3.46 8.87
N LEU A 262 44.50 2.99 8.66
CA LEU A 262 44.22 1.64 8.17
C LEU A 262 44.13 1.53 6.66
N LYS A 263 43.92 2.66 5.96
CA LYS A 263 43.62 2.68 4.52
C LYS A 263 44.74 2.04 3.69
N ASP A 264 46.00 2.39 3.97
CA ASP A 264 47.12 1.96 3.16
C ASP A 264 47.44 0.47 3.39
N THR A 265 47.43 0.03 4.64
CA THR A 265 47.60 -1.41 4.99
C THR A 265 46.52 -2.30 4.38
N LEU A 266 45.24 -1.86 4.42
CA LEU A 266 44.18 -2.61 3.80
C LEU A 266 44.21 -2.57 2.27
N LYS A 267 44.67 -1.47 1.69
CA LYS A 267 44.86 -1.34 0.24
C LYS A 267 45.91 -2.33 -0.29
N GLU A 268 46.99 -2.58 0.44
CA GLU A 268 47.99 -3.62 0.12
C GLU A 268 47.39 -5.00 0.06
N GLN A 269 46.31 -5.25 0.84
CA GLN A 269 45.52 -6.48 0.83
C GLN A 269 44.37 -6.47 -0.22
N GLY A 270 44.34 -5.45 -1.09
CA GLY A 270 43.27 -5.30 -2.09
C GLY A 270 41.94 -4.83 -1.52
N ILE A 271 41.89 -4.33 -0.29
CA ILE A 271 40.65 -3.95 0.41
C ILE A 271 40.52 -2.43 0.46
N LYS A 272 39.41 -1.90 -0.06
CA LYS A 272 39.08 -0.47 -0.04
C LYS A 272 38.28 -0.11 1.20
N LEU A 273 38.92 0.55 2.18
CA LEU A 273 38.23 0.99 3.40
C LEU A 273 37.47 2.32 3.18
N THR A 274 36.16 2.31 3.49
CA THR A 274 35.29 3.49 3.45
C THR A 274 34.75 3.82 4.85
N PHE A 275 34.18 5.01 5.03
CA PHE A 275 33.50 5.39 6.27
C PHE A 275 32.28 4.50 6.58
N ASN A 276 31.56 4.06 5.54
CA ASN A 276 30.42 3.18 5.70
C ASN A 276 30.80 1.86 6.36
N HIS A 277 31.97 1.28 6.07
CA HIS A 277 32.44 0.05 6.68
C HIS A 277 32.70 0.21 8.17
N ILE A 278 33.24 1.36 8.59
CA ILE A 278 33.44 1.69 10.01
C ILE A 278 32.09 1.86 10.70
N LEU A 279 31.17 2.57 10.06
CA LEU A 279 29.81 2.76 10.58
C LEU A 279 29.05 1.42 10.71
N MET A 280 29.20 0.50 9.75
CA MET A 280 28.62 -0.85 9.83
C MET A 280 29.15 -1.63 11.01
N LYS A 281 30.46 -1.58 11.27
CA LYS A 281 31.08 -2.24 12.44
C LYS A 281 30.61 -1.64 13.75
N VAL A 282 30.57 -0.29 13.84
CA VAL A 282 30.05 0.43 15.01
C VAL A 282 28.58 0.12 15.25
N ALA A 283 27.77 0.15 14.19
CA ALA A 283 26.36 -0.19 14.30
C ALA A 283 26.16 -1.63 14.80
N ALA A 284 26.89 -2.59 14.23
CA ALA A 284 26.80 -3.99 14.61
C ALA A 284 27.16 -4.18 16.09
N GLN A 285 28.23 -3.54 16.58
CA GLN A 285 28.61 -3.60 17.99
C GLN A 285 27.53 -2.98 18.90
N THR A 286 27.00 -1.81 18.50
CA THR A 286 25.94 -1.14 19.26
C THR A 286 24.66 -1.97 19.30
N LEU A 287 24.29 -2.62 18.19
CA LEU A 287 23.10 -3.48 18.11
C LEU A 287 23.15 -4.66 19.08
N MET A 288 24.34 -5.19 19.33
CA MET A 288 24.51 -6.27 20.32
C MET A 288 24.31 -5.79 21.75
N GLU A 289 24.59 -4.51 22.03
CA GLU A 289 24.32 -3.88 23.32
C GLU A 289 22.83 -3.49 23.50
N PHE A 290 22.10 -3.34 22.39
CA PHE A 290 20.69 -2.94 22.36
C PHE A 290 19.81 -3.96 21.60
N PRO A 291 19.54 -5.13 22.20
CA PRO A 291 18.85 -6.23 21.51
C PRO A 291 17.42 -5.90 21.05
N ASP A 292 16.74 -4.91 21.67
CA ASP A 292 15.42 -4.46 21.26
C ASP A 292 15.46 -3.56 20.01
N VAL A 293 16.62 -3.00 19.67
CA VAL A 293 16.85 -2.32 18.39
C VAL A 293 17.21 -3.33 17.30
N ASN A 294 17.93 -4.42 17.68
CA ASN A 294 18.27 -5.53 16.78
C ASN A 294 17.16 -6.59 16.76
N ALA A 295 15.95 -6.17 16.43
CA ALA A 295 14.76 -7.01 16.48
C ALA A 295 13.80 -6.71 15.32
N SER A 296 12.78 -7.56 15.16
CA SER A 296 11.62 -7.34 14.29
C SER A 296 10.34 -7.45 15.11
N PHE A 297 9.27 -6.73 14.69
CA PHE A 297 7.99 -6.70 15.39
C PHE A 297 6.84 -6.99 14.42
N ALA A 298 6.19 -8.12 14.62
CA ALA A 298 5.02 -8.56 13.86
C ALA A 298 4.04 -9.29 14.78
N ASP A 299 2.75 -9.17 14.54
CA ASP A 299 1.69 -9.88 15.27
C ASP A 299 1.78 -9.72 16.81
N ASN A 300 2.14 -8.52 17.28
CA ASN A 300 2.43 -8.21 18.69
C ASN A 300 3.55 -9.04 19.32
N MET A 301 4.41 -9.63 18.50
CA MET A 301 5.58 -10.40 18.92
C MET A 301 6.87 -9.66 18.56
N LEU A 302 7.75 -9.49 19.54
CA LEU A 302 9.11 -8.95 19.35
C LEU A 302 10.10 -10.10 19.20
N THR A 303 10.69 -10.22 18.01
CA THR A 303 11.72 -11.23 17.73
C THR A 303 13.10 -10.58 17.73
N ARG A 304 13.90 -10.81 18.76
CA ARG A 304 15.29 -10.35 18.87
C ARG A 304 16.20 -11.23 18.03
N HIS A 305 17.11 -10.60 17.29
CA HIS A 305 18.06 -11.31 16.45
C HIS A 305 19.36 -11.60 17.18
N ARG A 306 19.91 -12.80 16.97
CA ARG A 306 21.15 -13.24 17.63
C ARG A 306 22.39 -12.51 17.11
N HIS A 307 22.39 -12.12 15.84
CA HIS A 307 23.48 -11.44 15.17
C HIS A 307 22.98 -10.16 14.51
N ALA A 308 23.87 -9.21 14.31
CA ALA A 308 23.60 -7.97 13.60
C ALA A 308 23.88 -8.17 12.11
N ASN A 309 22.82 -8.21 11.30
CA ASN A 309 22.91 -8.24 9.84
C ASN A 309 22.67 -6.81 9.32
N VAL A 310 23.76 -6.14 8.94
CA VAL A 310 23.70 -4.72 8.60
C VAL A 310 23.61 -4.53 7.09
N GLY A 311 22.52 -3.92 6.64
CA GLY A 311 22.29 -3.53 5.27
C GLY A 311 22.90 -2.17 4.94
N LEU A 312 23.38 -2.02 3.73
CA LEU A 312 23.82 -0.72 3.17
C LEU A 312 22.95 -0.37 1.96
N ALA A 313 22.29 0.78 2.01
CA ALA A 313 21.48 1.25 0.88
C ALA A 313 22.36 1.62 -0.31
N VAL A 314 22.16 0.96 -1.45
CA VAL A 314 22.91 1.14 -2.69
C VAL A 314 21.98 1.53 -3.83
N ALA A 315 22.28 2.64 -4.52
CA ALA A 315 21.54 3.06 -5.69
C ALA A 315 21.85 2.14 -6.90
N LYS A 316 20.80 1.68 -7.59
CA LYS A 316 20.86 0.90 -8.83
C LYS A 316 19.86 1.43 -9.85
N GLY A 317 20.34 2.11 -10.88
CA GLY A 317 19.45 2.76 -11.86
C GLY A 317 18.40 3.63 -11.18
N ASP A 318 17.12 3.39 -11.48
CA ASP A 318 16.00 4.12 -10.89
C ASP A 318 15.56 3.60 -9.50
N GLY A 319 16.27 2.63 -8.92
CA GLY A 319 15.90 1.99 -7.65
C GLY A 319 16.96 2.09 -6.58
N LEU A 320 16.56 1.72 -5.35
CA LEU A 320 17.44 1.54 -4.21
C LEU A 320 17.34 0.08 -3.76
N ILE A 321 18.47 -0.57 -3.57
CA ILE A 321 18.56 -1.96 -3.08
C ILE A 321 19.41 -1.95 -1.83
N VAL A 322 19.08 -2.82 -0.87
CA VAL A 322 19.76 -2.92 0.41
C VAL A 322 20.37 -4.31 0.57
N PRO A 323 21.59 -4.55 0.03
CA PRO A 323 22.33 -5.76 0.34
C PRO A 323 22.74 -5.79 1.81
N ASN A 324 22.74 -6.98 2.44
CA ASN A 324 23.02 -7.17 3.84
C ASN A 324 24.29 -7.98 4.09
N VAL A 325 25.25 -7.42 4.83
CA VAL A 325 26.36 -8.17 5.38
C VAL A 325 25.87 -8.91 6.62
N LYS A 326 25.91 -10.23 6.59
CA LYS A 326 25.44 -11.09 7.70
C LYS A 326 26.45 -11.12 8.83
N SER A 327 25.96 -11.18 10.09
CA SER A 327 26.77 -11.33 11.30
C SER A 327 27.94 -10.35 11.38
N CYS A 328 27.68 -9.06 11.12
CA CYS A 328 28.69 -8.00 11.18
C CYS A 328 29.34 -7.87 12.56
N ASP A 329 28.63 -8.26 13.62
CA ASP A 329 29.11 -8.30 15.01
C ASP A 329 30.36 -9.18 15.17
N THR A 330 30.39 -10.35 14.52
CA THR A 330 31.48 -11.32 14.62
C THR A 330 32.63 -11.08 13.63
N LYS A 331 32.44 -10.22 12.63
CA LYS A 331 33.39 -9.98 11.56
C LYS A 331 34.36 -8.85 11.87
N SER A 332 35.59 -9.00 11.41
CA SER A 332 36.57 -7.91 11.41
C SER A 332 36.19 -6.80 10.41
N LEU A 333 36.73 -5.61 10.61
CA LEU A 333 36.51 -4.47 9.71
C LEU A 333 36.94 -4.80 8.28
N ALA A 334 38.03 -5.57 8.10
CA ALA A 334 38.51 -6.00 6.78
C ALA A 334 37.53 -6.95 6.08
N GLN A 335 36.95 -7.90 6.82
CA GLN A 335 35.94 -8.81 6.29
C GLN A 335 34.65 -8.07 5.88
N ILE A 336 34.16 -7.16 6.73
CA ILE A 336 33.01 -6.31 6.41
C ILE A 336 33.29 -5.50 5.15
N ALA A 337 34.45 -4.87 5.03
CA ALA A 337 34.81 -4.08 3.87
C ALA A 337 34.84 -4.91 2.57
N LYS A 338 35.47 -6.09 2.63
CA LYS A 338 35.54 -7.01 1.47
C LYS A 338 34.17 -7.50 1.03
N GLU A 339 33.32 -7.93 1.96
CA GLU A 339 31.98 -8.43 1.66
C GLU A 339 31.07 -7.30 1.15
N THR A 340 31.14 -6.12 1.78
CA THR A 340 30.34 -4.97 1.34
C THR A 340 30.69 -4.56 -0.10
N GLU A 341 31.97 -4.50 -0.48
CA GLU A 341 32.39 -4.17 -1.85
C GLU A 341 31.91 -5.23 -2.85
N ALA A 342 31.98 -6.51 -2.50
CA ALA A 342 31.44 -7.60 -3.33
C ALA A 342 29.93 -7.49 -3.55
N LEU A 343 29.17 -7.19 -2.49
CA LEU A 343 27.74 -6.98 -2.55
C LEU A 343 27.35 -5.74 -3.36
N ILE A 344 28.11 -4.64 -3.24
CA ILE A 344 27.91 -3.42 -4.05
C ILE A 344 28.12 -3.74 -5.54
N GLU A 345 29.18 -4.47 -5.88
CA GLU A 345 29.48 -4.85 -7.26
C GLU A 345 28.40 -5.80 -7.82
N ALA A 346 27.97 -6.79 -7.04
CA ALA A 346 26.86 -7.69 -7.40
C ALA A 346 25.56 -6.90 -7.60
N THR A 347 25.29 -5.89 -6.77
CA THR A 347 24.12 -5.01 -6.90
C THR A 347 24.16 -4.24 -8.21
N ARG A 348 25.29 -3.60 -8.54
CA ARG A 348 25.45 -2.80 -9.76
C ARG A 348 25.39 -3.64 -11.03
N SER A 349 25.97 -4.83 -11.00
CA SER A 349 25.97 -5.77 -12.13
C SER A 349 24.65 -6.56 -12.26
N GLY A 350 23.71 -6.43 -11.32
CA GLY A 350 22.43 -7.16 -11.35
C GLY A 350 22.52 -8.63 -10.97
N LYS A 351 23.60 -9.04 -10.34
CA LYS A 351 23.87 -10.45 -9.94
C LYS A 351 23.62 -10.71 -8.45
N LEU A 352 22.96 -9.77 -7.75
CA LEU A 352 22.67 -9.90 -6.32
C LEU A 352 21.63 -11.01 -6.09
N GLY A 353 21.92 -11.95 -5.20
CA GLY A 353 21.00 -13.02 -4.81
C GLY A 353 19.91 -12.54 -3.86
N MET A 354 18.80 -13.28 -3.79
CA MET A 354 17.73 -13.02 -2.81
C MET A 354 18.23 -13.13 -1.36
N GLU A 355 19.13 -14.08 -1.10
CA GLU A 355 19.73 -14.30 0.23
C GLU A 355 20.45 -13.04 0.74
N ASP A 356 21.08 -12.29 -0.18
CA ASP A 356 21.83 -11.07 0.16
C ASP A 356 20.90 -9.89 0.48
N MET A 357 19.67 -9.91 -0.01
CA MET A 357 18.65 -8.86 0.21
C MET A 357 17.75 -9.13 1.41
N THR A 358 17.70 -10.38 1.90
CA THR A 358 16.80 -10.80 2.98
C THR A 358 17.52 -10.99 4.30
N GLY A 359 16.76 -10.95 5.41
CA GLY A 359 17.28 -11.20 6.76
C GLY A 359 18.19 -10.10 7.29
N GLY A 360 18.09 -8.88 6.78
CA GLY A 360 18.65 -7.68 7.40
C GLY A 360 18.00 -7.40 8.74
N THR A 361 18.76 -6.86 9.69
CA THR A 361 18.25 -6.46 11.01
C THR A 361 18.37 -4.98 11.27
N PHE A 362 19.18 -4.28 10.48
CA PHE A 362 19.41 -2.84 10.57
C PHE A 362 19.98 -2.31 9.26
N THR A 363 19.48 -1.19 8.78
CA THR A 363 19.92 -0.57 7.52
C THR A 363 20.67 0.72 7.77
N ILE A 364 21.72 0.97 6.98
CA ILE A 364 22.44 2.24 6.90
C ILE A 364 22.17 2.87 5.53
N SER A 365 21.68 4.10 5.53
CA SER A 365 21.48 4.93 4.33
C SER A 365 22.41 6.14 4.39
N SER A 366 23.33 6.29 3.42
CA SER A 366 24.32 7.37 3.42
C SER A 366 24.02 8.36 2.28
N LEU A 367 23.71 9.60 2.65
CA LEU A 367 23.51 10.74 1.75
C LEU A 367 24.58 11.82 1.92
N GLY A 368 25.61 11.55 2.73
CA GLY A 368 26.75 12.47 2.92
C GLY A 368 27.40 12.95 1.61
N PRO A 369 27.71 12.07 0.65
CA PRO A 369 28.33 12.49 -0.61
C PRO A 369 27.49 13.49 -1.43
N TYR A 370 26.22 13.69 -1.10
CA TYR A 370 25.32 14.63 -1.77
C TYR A 370 25.13 15.95 -0.99
N GLY A 371 25.89 16.17 0.09
CA GLY A 371 25.82 17.41 0.89
C GLY A 371 24.60 17.50 1.80
N ILE A 372 23.93 16.38 2.07
CA ILE A 372 22.73 16.34 2.93
C ILE A 372 23.16 16.34 4.39
N THR A 373 22.71 17.33 5.15
CA THR A 373 23.08 17.53 6.56
C THR A 373 22.05 16.98 7.54
N SER A 374 20.82 16.67 7.10
CA SER A 374 19.76 16.02 7.90
C SER A 374 18.71 15.43 6.99
N PHE A 375 18.22 14.23 7.30
CA PHE A 375 17.07 13.61 6.64
C PHE A 375 16.45 12.51 7.51
N SER A 376 15.21 12.13 7.22
CA SER A 376 14.49 11.05 7.89
C SER A 376 14.33 9.86 6.93
N PRO A 377 15.20 8.83 7.00
CA PRO A 377 15.04 7.64 6.17
C PRO A 377 13.77 6.85 6.55
N ILE A 378 13.21 6.13 5.59
CA ILE A 378 12.09 5.21 5.82
C ILE A 378 12.66 3.86 6.25
N ILE A 379 12.05 3.24 7.27
CA ILE A 379 12.48 1.95 7.81
C ILE A 379 12.28 0.85 6.75
N ASN A 380 13.28 0.00 6.59
CA ASN A 380 13.22 -1.16 5.71
C ASN A 380 12.61 -2.34 6.47
N GLN A 381 11.32 -2.61 6.26
CA GLN A 381 10.63 -3.71 6.96
C GLN A 381 11.29 -5.07 6.67
N PRO A 382 11.39 -6.00 7.64
CA PRO A 382 10.81 -5.99 9.00
C PRO A 382 11.72 -5.40 10.09
N GLU A 383 12.74 -4.63 9.73
CA GLU A 383 13.65 -3.96 10.66
C GLU A 383 12.90 -2.92 11.52
N LEU A 384 13.40 -2.65 12.71
CA LEU A 384 12.82 -1.66 13.63
C LEU A 384 13.48 -0.28 13.56
N ALA A 385 14.65 -0.18 12.92
CA ALA A 385 15.36 1.09 12.81
C ALA A 385 16.26 1.15 11.58
N ILE A 386 16.52 2.36 11.14
CA ILE A 386 17.43 2.69 10.04
C ILE A 386 18.26 3.92 10.41
N LEU A 387 19.54 3.88 10.07
CA LEU A 387 20.48 4.99 10.31
C LEU A 387 20.71 5.79 9.04
N GLY A 388 20.33 7.06 9.05
CA GLY A 388 20.73 8.06 8.07
C GLY A 388 22.10 8.63 8.42
N VAL A 389 23.03 8.53 7.48
CA VAL A 389 24.39 9.11 7.60
C VAL A 389 24.46 10.34 6.71
N CYS A 390 24.67 11.48 7.33
CA CYS A 390 24.72 12.78 6.66
C CYS A 390 26.12 13.19 6.26
N ASP A 391 26.23 14.37 5.66
CA ASP A 391 27.52 14.94 5.24
C ASP A 391 28.41 15.24 6.44
N MET A 392 29.71 15.22 6.16
CA MET A 392 30.76 15.54 7.13
C MET A 392 31.26 16.96 6.86
N VAL A 393 30.81 17.91 7.66
CA VAL A 393 31.08 19.35 7.45
C VAL A 393 32.03 19.87 8.52
N ASP A 394 33.09 20.56 8.10
CA ASP A 394 33.98 21.26 9.03
C ASP A 394 33.21 22.40 9.71
N THR A 395 33.01 22.24 11.05
CA THR A 395 32.15 23.10 11.84
C THR A 395 32.94 23.65 13.04
N PRO A 396 32.80 24.95 13.38
CA PRO A 396 33.36 25.51 14.60
C PRO A 396 32.57 24.98 15.80
N VAL A 397 33.26 24.29 16.71
CA VAL A 397 32.69 23.76 17.94
C VAL A 397 33.48 24.17 19.16
N VAL A 398 32.85 24.25 20.32
CA VAL A 398 33.54 24.53 21.57
C VAL A 398 34.03 23.22 22.18
N ARG A 399 35.37 23.11 22.39
CA ARG A 399 36.02 22.00 23.07
C ARG A 399 36.99 22.57 24.15
N ASN A 400 36.84 22.12 25.38
CA ASN A 400 37.65 22.57 26.50
C ASN A 400 37.71 24.10 26.69
N GLY A 401 36.63 24.81 26.34
CA GLY A 401 36.53 26.26 26.43
C GLY A 401 37.06 27.02 25.21
N GLU A 402 37.62 26.33 24.20
CA GLU A 402 38.15 26.92 22.98
C GLU A 402 37.29 26.62 21.77
N ILE A 403 37.25 27.55 20.81
CA ILE A 403 36.59 27.33 19.52
C ILE A 403 37.56 26.63 18.58
N VAL A 404 37.24 25.41 18.18
CA VAL A 404 38.06 24.61 17.27
C VAL A 404 37.22 24.14 16.05
N ILE A 405 37.86 24.00 14.88
CA ILE A 405 37.17 23.43 13.72
C ILE A 405 37.26 21.90 13.79
N ARG A 406 36.10 21.24 13.66
CA ARG A 406 35.98 19.78 13.67
C ARG A 406 35.09 19.30 12.51
N PRO A 407 35.42 18.14 11.90
CA PRO A 407 34.53 17.51 10.93
C PRO A 407 33.34 16.90 11.69
N MET A 408 32.23 17.61 11.66
CA MET A 408 30.99 17.16 12.32
C MET A 408 30.10 16.44 11.33
N MET A 409 29.55 15.31 11.72
CA MET A 409 28.63 14.47 10.94
C MET A 409 27.37 14.23 11.74
N ASN A 410 26.21 14.48 11.12
CA ASN A 410 24.93 14.13 11.76
C ASN A 410 24.58 12.67 11.48
N LEU A 411 24.19 11.96 12.54
CA LEU A 411 23.54 10.66 12.49
C LEU A 411 22.05 10.84 12.74
N SER A 412 21.22 10.39 11.83
CA SER A 412 19.75 10.46 11.90
C SER A 412 19.18 9.05 12.05
N LEU A 413 18.83 8.64 13.25
CA LEU A 413 18.20 7.35 13.54
C LEU A 413 16.69 7.49 13.41
N THR A 414 16.09 6.78 12.47
CA THR A 414 14.63 6.62 12.41
C THR A 414 14.28 5.27 13.02
N ALA A 415 13.40 5.28 14.01
CA ALA A 415 13.01 4.10 14.78
C ALA A 415 11.49 3.93 14.84
N ASP A 416 11.03 2.68 14.89
CA ASP A 416 9.63 2.32 15.09
C ASP A 416 9.25 2.53 16.56
N HIS A 417 8.42 3.54 16.82
CA HIS A 417 8.07 3.96 18.17
C HIS A 417 7.10 3.00 18.89
N ARG A 418 6.65 1.94 18.21
CA ARG A 418 5.90 0.85 18.88
C ARG A 418 6.78 0.04 19.83
N VAL A 419 8.10 0.00 19.56
CA VAL A 419 9.08 -0.79 20.32
C VAL A 419 10.19 0.09 20.86
N ILE A 420 10.71 1.01 20.06
CA ILE A 420 11.88 1.84 20.42
C ILE A 420 11.38 3.22 20.84
N ASP A 421 11.43 3.47 22.16
CA ASP A 421 11.09 4.77 22.72
C ASP A 421 12.24 5.80 22.57
N GLY A 422 11.92 7.06 22.89
CA GLY A 422 12.89 8.16 22.77
C GLY A 422 14.16 7.98 23.63
N VAL A 423 14.05 7.37 24.81
CA VAL A 423 15.19 7.15 25.71
C VAL A 423 16.09 6.06 25.14
N MET A 424 15.53 4.97 24.63
CA MET A 424 16.28 3.89 23.99
C MET A 424 17.01 4.39 22.74
N ALA A 425 16.31 5.09 21.86
CA ALA A 425 16.90 5.68 20.65
C ALA A 425 18.04 6.67 20.98
N ALA A 426 17.85 7.52 21.97
CA ALA A 426 18.87 8.46 22.42
C ALA A 426 20.11 7.76 23.00
N LYS A 427 19.92 6.71 23.81
CA LYS A 427 21.01 5.88 24.36
C LYS A 427 21.77 5.16 23.24
N PHE A 428 21.06 4.59 22.27
CA PHE A 428 21.64 3.93 21.11
C PHE A 428 22.52 4.91 20.30
N LEU A 429 21.98 6.08 19.93
CA LEU A 429 22.76 7.12 19.22
C LEU A 429 23.93 7.65 20.05
N LYS A 430 23.75 7.80 21.37
CA LYS A 430 24.84 8.18 22.28
C LYS A 430 25.96 7.17 22.22
N ARG A 431 25.64 5.87 22.32
CA ARG A 431 26.65 4.80 22.27
C ARG A 431 27.35 4.73 20.93
N MET A 432 26.62 4.86 19.82
CA MET A 432 27.24 4.97 18.49
C MET A 432 28.20 6.14 18.39
N ALA A 433 27.83 7.32 18.89
CA ALA A 433 28.71 8.49 18.90
C ALA A 433 29.99 8.24 19.74
N GLU A 434 29.86 7.66 20.91
CA GLU A 434 31.02 7.29 21.76
C GLU A 434 32.01 6.38 21.04
N LEU A 435 31.52 5.36 20.31
CA LEU A 435 32.33 4.44 19.53
C LEU A 435 32.98 5.11 18.31
N LEU A 436 32.31 6.08 17.68
CA LEU A 436 32.86 6.83 16.54
C LEU A 436 33.88 7.89 16.97
N GLU A 437 33.64 8.55 18.11
CA GLU A 437 34.53 9.53 18.70
C GLU A 437 35.74 8.87 19.39
N ASN A 438 35.62 7.59 19.81
CA ASN A 438 36.70 6.79 20.35
C ASN A 438 36.67 5.35 19.82
N PRO A 439 37.14 5.10 18.58
CA PRO A 439 37.03 3.79 17.92
C PRO A 439 37.88 2.68 18.58
N TYR A 440 38.79 3.01 19.49
CA TYR A 440 39.54 2.00 20.25
C TYR A 440 38.64 1.21 21.21
N LEU A 441 37.46 1.75 21.57
CA LEU A 441 36.46 1.01 22.34
C LEU A 441 35.87 -0.22 21.61
N LEU A 442 36.09 -0.32 20.30
CA LEU A 442 35.71 -1.51 19.52
C LEU A 442 36.62 -2.72 19.79
N LEU A 443 37.73 -2.54 20.52
CA LEU A 443 38.70 -3.60 20.83
C LEU A 443 38.42 -4.27 22.17
N ILE A 444 37.55 -3.69 22.99
CA ILE A 444 37.15 -4.18 24.30
C ILE A 444 35.65 -4.48 24.35
#